data_5b2670c4c566c162ea87bd97f9ec674d
#
_entry.id   5b2670c4c566c162ea87bd97f9ec674d
#
_cell.length_a   1.000
_cell.length_b   1.000
_cell.length_c   1.000
_cell.angle_alpha   90.00
_cell.angle_beta   90.00
_cell.angle_gamma   90.00
#
_symmetry.space_group_name_H-M   'P 1'
#
loop_
_entity.id
_entity.type
_entity.pdbx_description
1 polymer ?
#
loop_
_entity_poly.entity_id
_entity_poly.type
_entity_poly.pdbx_seq_one_letter_code
_entity_poly.pdbx_strand_id
1 'polypeptide(L)'
;MYFEAILSCVIIAITTVTCVVGILVWQKRKNEKLRENIQSGKFIEANEFLKEWRYQSGRVGYKYNDVSGCYVIQIFSNPPTDEEQQYENVYIGQSVRACERVRNHLTGHGNGDVYADAKYGKYIRIQIVPCEKNMLNNLEKDLISAFSATDSYNKTRGGGKRRC
;
A
#
# COMPACT_ATOMS: atom_id res chain seq x y z
N MET A 1 -34.49 -35.75 22.97
CA MET A 1 -34.36 -34.29 23.30
C MET A 1 -32.91 -33.82 23.38
N TYR A 2 -32.06 -34.35 24.28
CA TYR A 2 -30.63 -33.95 24.39
C TYR A 2 -29.78 -34.25 23.13
N PHE A 3 -30.01 -35.41 22.50
CA PHE A 3 -29.27 -35.83 21.31
C PHE A 3 -29.48 -34.88 20.09
N GLU A 4 -30.72 -34.49 19.86
CA GLU A 4 -31.06 -33.55 18.78
C GLU A 4 -30.49 -32.16 19.01
N ALA A 5 -30.46 -31.68 20.27
CA ALA A 5 -29.84 -30.44 20.63
C ALA A 5 -28.31 -30.47 20.40
N ILE A 6 -27.66 -31.57 20.78
CA ILE A 6 -26.22 -31.74 20.56
C ILE A 6 -25.90 -31.76 19.05
N LEU A 7 -26.68 -32.53 18.28
CA LEU A 7 -26.51 -32.63 16.82
C LEU A 7 -26.65 -31.23 16.13
N SER A 8 -27.68 -30.48 16.53
CA SER A 8 -27.89 -29.11 16.03
C SER A 8 -26.73 -28.20 16.37
N CYS A 9 -26.17 -28.24 17.58
CA CYS A 9 -25.00 -27.45 17.97
C CYS A 9 -23.76 -27.81 17.12
N VAL A 10 -23.54 -29.12 16.87
CA VAL A 10 -22.41 -29.56 16.03
C VAL A 10 -22.54 -29.07 14.58
N ILE A 11 -23.74 -29.16 13.99
CA ILE A 11 -23.98 -28.68 12.63
C ILE A 11 -23.75 -27.18 12.54
N ILE A 12 -24.24 -26.39 13.51
CA ILE A 12 -24.02 -24.93 13.54
C ILE A 12 -22.51 -24.63 13.67
N ALA A 13 -21.79 -25.34 14.52
CA ALA A 13 -20.36 -25.14 14.66
C ALA A 13 -19.58 -25.44 13.37
N ILE A 14 -19.92 -26.54 12.67
CA ILE A 14 -19.28 -26.89 11.40
C ILE A 14 -19.60 -25.85 10.32
N THR A 15 -20.85 -25.40 10.21
CA THR A 15 -21.23 -24.39 9.23
C THR A 15 -20.56 -23.04 9.48
N THR A 16 -20.45 -22.62 10.73
CA THR A 16 -19.75 -21.37 11.06
C THR A 16 -18.26 -21.45 10.74
N VAL A 17 -17.59 -22.55 11.06
CA VAL A 17 -16.17 -22.74 10.74
C VAL A 17 -15.95 -22.75 9.22
N THR A 18 -16.78 -23.46 8.45
CA THR A 18 -16.67 -23.47 6.99
C THR A 18 -16.89 -22.08 6.36
N CYS A 19 -17.85 -21.32 6.86
CA CYS A 19 -18.06 -19.94 6.41
C CYS A 19 -16.84 -19.04 6.71
N VAL A 20 -16.29 -19.12 7.92
CA VAL A 20 -15.12 -18.33 8.29
C VAL A 20 -13.91 -18.69 7.42
N VAL A 21 -13.63 -19.98 7.23
CA VAL A 21 -12.54 -20.43 6.36
C VAL A 21 -12.75 -19.95 4.93
N GLY A 22 -13.98 -20.02 4.41
CA GLY A 22 -14.32 -19.52 3.07
C GLY A 22 -14.01 -18.02 2.92
N ILE A 23 -14.39 -17.20 3.91
CA ILE A 23 -14.12 -15.77 3.94
C ILE A 23 -12.61 -15.50 3.96
N LEU A 24 -11.85 -16.20 4.78
CA LEU A 24 -10.40 -16.03 4.87
C LEU A 24 -9.69 -16.39 3.56
N VAL A 25 -10.07 -17.49 2.92
CA VAL A 25 -9.53 -17.91 1.63
C VAL A 25 -9.86 -16.88 0.54
N TRP A 26 -11.10 -16.40 0.51
CA TRP A 26 -11.52 -15.36 -0.44
C TRP A 26 -10.71 -14.06 -0.24
N GLN A 27 -10.56 -13.61 1.01
CA GLN A 27 -9.77 -12.42 1.33
C GLN A 27 -8.31 -12.57 0.92
N LYS A 28 -7.70 -13.74 1.17
CA LYS A 28 -6.34 -14.04 0.76
C LYS A 28 -6.18 -13.94 -0.76
N ARG A 29 -7.07 -14.57 -1.53
CA ARG A 29 -7.04 -14.51 -3.00
C ARG A 29 -7.24 -13.09 -3.54
N LYS A 30 -8.15 -12.31 -2.91
CA LYS A 30 -8.34 -10.89 -3.26
C LYS A 30 -7.05 -10.10 -3.07
N ASN A 31 -6.38 -10.29 -1.95
CA ASN A 31 -5.13 -9.60 -1.62
C ASN A 31 -3.99 -9.99 -2.57
N GLU A 32 -3.83 -11.28 -2.87
CA GLU A 32 -2.84 -11.78 -3.83
C GLU A 32 -3.05 -11.16 -5.20
N LYS A 33 -4.27 -11.20 -5.73
CA LYS A 33 -4.61 -10.60 -7.03
C LYS A 33 -4.36 -9.08 -7.06
N LEU A 34 -4.69 -8.37 -5.97
CA LEU A 34 -4.42 -6.93 -5.88
C LEU A 34 -2.91 -6.66 -5.88
N ARG A 35 -2.14 -7.42 -5.11
CA ARG A 35 -0.68 -7.29 -5.07
C ARG A 35 -0.06 -7.57 -6.43
N GLU A 36 -0.45 -8.63 -7.13
CA GLU A 36 0.01 -8.97 -8.47
C GLU A 36 -0.28 -7.84 -9.47
N ASN A 37 -1.50 -7.30 -9.46
CA ASN A 37 -1.86 -6.17 -10.32
C ASN A 37 -1.00 -4.93 -10.09
N ILE A 38 -0.65 -4.65 -8.83
CA ILE A 38 0.22 -3.52 -8.49
C ILE A 38 1.67 -3.83 -8.91
N GLN A 39 2.16 -5.04 -8.63
CA GLN A 39 3.54 -5.43 -8.96
C GLN A 39 3.78 -5.49 -10.47
N SER A 40 2.79 -5.86 -11.28
CA SER A 40 2.88 -5.81 -12.76
C SER A 40 2.77 -4.39 -13.34
N GLY A 41 2.49 -3.40 -12.51
CA GLY A 41 2.41 -2.00 -12.93
C GLY A 41 3.78 -1.33 -13.05
N LYS A 42 3.79 -0.14 -13.65
CA LYS A 42 5.03 0.64 -13.81
C LYS A 42 5.46 1.28 -12.49
N PHE A 43 6.61 0.86 -11.96
CA PHE A 43 7.29 1.53 -10.87
C PHE A 43 8.28 2.57 -11.41
N ILE A 44 8.45 3.65 -10.66
CA ILE A 44 9.41 4.74 -10.93
C ILE A 44 10.44 4.72 -9.79
N GLU A 45 11.72 4.83 -10.12
CA GLU A 45 12.75 4.96 -9.09
C GLU A 45 12.69 6.33 -8.41
N ALA A 46 13.02 6.36 -7.10
CA ALA A 46 12.90 7.57 -6.29
C ALA A 46 13.73 8.75 -6.86
N ASN A 47 14.92 8.48 -7.40
CA ASN A 47 15.77 9.51 -8.00
C ASN A 47 15.16 10.08 -9.28
N GLU A 48 14.59 9.23 -10.12
CA GLU A 48 13.88 9.62 -11.33
C GLU A 48 12.63 10.44 -10.97
N PHE A 49 11.85 9.96 -10.01
CA PHE A 49 10.67 10.67 -9.51
C PHE A 49 11.01 12.07 -9.00
N LEU A 50 12.07 12.23 -8.19
CA LEU A 50 12.48 13.51 -7.67
C LEU A 50 13.05 14.44 -8.73
N LYS A 51 13.70 13.89 -9.76
CA LYS A 51 14.19 14.66 -10.91
C LYS A 51 13.03 15.22 -11.72
N GLU A 52 12.04 14.40 -12.02
CA GLU A 52 10.83 14.82 -12.73
C GLU A 52 10.03 15.86 -11.94
N TRP A 53 9.89 15.66 -10.64
CA TRP A 53 9.26 16.63 -9.74
C TRP A 53 9.94 18.00 -9.82
N ARG A 54 11.27 18.05 -9.72
CA ARG A 54 12.04 19.32 -9.81
C ARG A 54 11.89 19.99 -11.17
N TYR A 55 11.93 19.21 -12.23
CA TYR A 55 11.76 19.72 -13.59
C TYR A 55 10.40 20.40 -13.78
N GLN A 56 9.35 19.77 -13.31
CA GLN A 56 7.98 20.28 -13.44
C GLN A 56 7.70 21.45 -12.51
N SER A 57 8.16 21.40 -11.26
CA SER A 57 7.95 22.46 -10.27
C SER A 57 8.78 23.72 -10.53
N GLY A 58 9.91 23.60 -11.23
CA GLY A 58 10.79 24.72 -11.61
C GLY A 58 10.29 25.57 -12.77
N ARG A 59 9.25 25.18 -13.49
CA ARG A 59 8.68 25.96 -14.59
C ARG A 59 7.82 27.09 -14.06
N VAL A 60 8.12 28.32 -14.46
CA VAL A 60 7.33 29.50 -14.10
C VAL A 60 5.89 29.33 -14.57
N GLY A 61 4.93 29.42 -13.64
CA GLY A 61 3.49 29.27 -13.90
C GLY A 61 2.99 27.83 -14.04
N TYR A 62 3.86 26.82 -13.92
CA TYR A 62 3.45 25.43 -13.95
C TYR A 62 2.96 24.97 -12.57
N LYS A 63 1.69 24.62 -12.48
CA LYS A 63 1.18 23.82 -11.35
C LYS A 63 1.40 22.36 -11.69
N TYR A 64 2.17 21.67 -10.86
CA TYR A 64 2.27 20.23 -10.96
C TYR A 64 0.87 19.61 -10.83
N ASN A 65 0.41 18.95 -11.89
CA ASN A 65 -0.88 18.25 -11.89
C ASN A 65 -0.76 17.00 -11.02
N ASP A 66 -0.99 17.20 -9.73
CA ASP A 66 -0.99 16.10 -8.78
C ASP A 66 -2.29 15.31 -8.88
N VAL A 67 -2.24 14.05 -8.49
CA VAL A 67 -3.36 13.12 -8.57
C VAL A 67 -3.83 12.70 -7.19
N SER A 68 -5.14 12.52 -7.04
CA SER A 68 -5.70 11.81 -5.90
C SER A 68 -5.42 10.31 -6.07
N GLY A 69 -4.87 9.67 -5.05
CA GLY A 69 -4.55 8.25 -5.14
C GLY A 69 -3.85 7.70 -3.90
N CYS A 70 -3.65 6.40 -3.93
CA CYS A 70 -2.75 5.70 -3.03
C CYS A 70 -1.36 5.58 -3.67
N TYR A 71 -0.36 5.34 -2.86
CA TYR A 71 1.00 5.10 -3.33
C TYR A 71 1.65 3.95 -2.55
N VAL A 72 2.46 3.18 -3.28
CA VAL A 72 3.26 2.07 -2.75
C VAL A 72 4.72 2.46 -2.91
N ILE A 73 5.46 2.47 -1.81
CA ILE A 73 6.89 2.75 -1.75
C ILE A 73 7.57 1.45 -1.31
N GLN A 74 8.33 0.83 -2.18
CA GLN A 74 9.09 -0.39 -1.91
C GLN A 74 10.56 -0.05 -1.73
N ILE A 75 11.17 -0.64 -0.73
CA ILE A 75 12.57 -0.42 -0.34
C ILE A 75 13.35 -1.72 -0.51
N PHE A 76 14.54 -1.61 -1.12
CA PHE A 76 15.43 -2.73 -1.40
C PHE A 76 16.84 -2.41 -0.90
N SER A 77 17.55 -3.41 -0.37
CA SER A 77 18.96 -3.26 0.01
C SER A 77 19.90 -3.22 -1.20
N ASN A 78 19.54 -3.91 -2.29
CA ASN A 78 20.31 -3.94 -3.53
C ASN A 78 19.45 -3.45 -4.69
N PRO A 79 20.06 -3.02 -5.82
CA PRO A 79 19.28 -2.68 -7.02
C PRO A 79 18.41 -3.86 -7.43
N PRO A 80 17.10 -3.67 -7.56
CA PRO A 80 16.24 -4.75 -8.01
C PRO A 80 16.57 -5.10 -9.46
N THR A 81 16.89 -6.37 -9.70
CA THR A 81 17.33 -6.87 -11.02
C THR A 81 16.16 -7.23 -11.92
N ASP A 82 15.02 -7.52 -11.34
CA ASP A 82 13.77 -7.86 -12.03
C ASP A 82 12.54 -7.35 -11.25
N GLU A 83 11.36 -7.47 -11.87
CA GLU A 83 10.11 -7.01 -11.28
C GLU A 83 9.61 -7.92 -10.14
N GLU A 84 10.10 -9.15 -10.06
CA GLU A 84 9.70 -10.14 -9.05
C GLU A 84 10.56 -10.09 -7.79
N GLN A 85 11.62 -9.28 -7.77
CA GLN A 85 12.49 -9.18 -6.61
C GLN A 85 11.72 -8.75 -5.36
N GLN A 86 11.89 -9.51 -4.28
CA GLN A 86 11.25 -9.22 -3.01
C GLN A 86 11.84 -7.95 -2.39
N TYR A 87 10.97 -6.98 -2.09
CA TYR A 87 11.34 -5.80 -1.31
C TYR A 87 11.65 -6.17 0.15
N GLU A 88 12.54 -5.42 0.77
CA GLU A 88 12.87 -5.56 2.20
C GLU A 88 11.78 -4.91 3.06
N ASN A 89 11.38 -3.69 2.69
CA ASN A 89 10.34 -2.93 3.36
C ASN A 89 9.36 -2.33 2.37
N VAL A 90 8.15 -2.03 2.86
CA VAL A 90 7.11 -1.34 2.10
C VAL A 90 6.39 -0.32 2.96
N TYR A 91 6.08 0.81 2.35
CA TYR A 91 5.20 1.82 2.94
C TYR A 91 4.06 2.16 1.97
N ILE A 92 2.86 2.18 2.48
CA ILE A 92 1.64 2.51 1.72
C ILE A 92 0.98 3.71 2.37
N GLY A 93 0.50 4.62 1.54
CA GLY A 93 -0.26 5.76 2.01
C GLY A 93 -1.22 6.28 0.95
N GLN A 94 -1.97 7.29 1.33
CA GLN A 94 -2.96 7.93 0.49
C GLN A 94 -2.85 9.46 0.55
N SER A 95 -3.23 10.12 -0.52
CA SER A 95 -3.36 11.58 -0.53
C SER A 95 -4.24 12.03 -1.70
N VAL A 96 -4.91 13.17 -1.52
CA VAL A 96 -5.51 13.92 -2.65
C VAL A 96 -4.43 14.59 -3.53
N ARG A 97 -3.18 14.60 -3.06
CA ARG A 97 -1.96 15.05 -3.74
C ARG A 97 -0.89 14.00 -3.52
N ALA A 98 -1.01 12.87 -4.23
CA ALA A 98 -0.20 11.68 -3.99
C ALA A 98 1.27 11.91 -4.32
N CYS A 99 1.57 12.60 -5.42
CA CYS A 99 2.95 12.89 -5.83
C CYS A 99 3.65 13.82 -4.84
N GLU A 100 3.00 14.89 -4.38
CA GLU A 100 3.55 15.77 -3.36
C GLU A 100 3.79 15.01 -2.04
N ARG A 101 2.87 14.12 -1.68
CA ARG A 101 3.01 13.33 -0.46
C ARG A 101 4.18 12.35 -0.52
N VAL A 102 4.36 11.68 -1.66
CA VAL A 102 5.53 10.81 -1.92
C VAL A 102 6.83 11.63 -1.83
N ARG A 103 6.91 12.78 -2.50
CA ARG A 103 8.05 13.68 -2.36
C ARG A 103 8.36 14.00 -0.90
N ASN A 104 7.33 14.33 -0.11
CA ASN A 104 7.50 14.65 1.30
C ASN A 104 8.10 13.48 2.10
N HIS A 105 7.71 12.24 1.79
CA HIS A 105 8.34 11.06 2.40
C HIS A 105 9.83 10.95 2.05
N LEU A 106 10.19 11.18 0.80
CA LEU A 106 11.57 11.08 0.33
C LEU A 106 12.48 12.24 0.80
N THR A 107 11.90 13.37 1.24
CA THR A 107 12.65 14.58 1.61
C THR A 107 12.58 14.92 3.10
N GLY A 108 12.06 14.02 3.94
CA GLY A 108 12.08 14.17 5.39
C GLY A 108 10.86 14.87 6.00
N HIS A 109 9.82 15.15 5.18
CA HIS A 109 8.58 15.79 5.65
C HIS A 109 7.41 14.80 5.80
N GLY A 110 7.70 13.49 5.83
CA GLY A 110 6.71 12.43 5.88
C GLY A 110 7.03 11.32 6.85
N ASN A 111 7.10 10.07 6.36
CA ASN A 111 7.50 8.92 7.16
C ASN A 111 9.01 8.92 7.38
N GLY A 112 9.44 8.85 8.65
CA GLY A 112 10.85 8.92 9.02
C GLY A 112 11.67 7.71 8.56
N ASP A 113 11.07 6.52 8.52
CA ASP A 113 11.74 5.29 8.10
C ASP A 113 12.03 5.33 6.59
N VAL A 114 11.04 5.74 5.78
CA VAL A 114 11.22 5.94 4.32
C VAL A 114 12.30 6.99 4.05
N TYR A 115 12.30 8.10 4.81
CA TYR A 115 13.31 9.13 4.65
C TYR A 115 14.71 8.65 5.03
N ALA A 116 14.83 7.89 6.11
CA ALA A 116 16.10 7.32 6.54
C ALA A 116 16.69 6.43 5.44
N ASP A 117 15.90 5.52 4.89
CA ASP A 117 16.34 4.64 3.81
C ASP A 117 16.73 5.42 2.54
N ALA A 118 15.95 6.44 2.17
CA ALA A 118 16.30 7.31 1.03
C ALA A 118 17.63 8.05 1.27
N LYS A 119 17.83 8.55 2.49
CA LYS A 119 19.05 9.27 2.88
C LYS A 119 20.30 8.36 2.93
N TYR A 120 20.12 7.12 3.36
CA TYR A 120 21.21 6.14 3.44
C TYR A 120 21.45 5.35 2.15
N GLY A 121 20.83 5.75 1.06
CA GLY A 121 21.12 5.22 -0.27
C GLY A 121 20.51 3.87 -0.60
N LYS A 122 19.45 3.47 0.11
CA LYS A 122 18.64 2.31 -0.27
C LYS A 122 17.97 2.54 -1.61
N TYR A 123 17.74 1.46 -2.36
CA TYR A 123 16.99 1.53 -3.60
C TYR A 123 15.50 1.60 -3.31
N ILE A 124 14.81 2.59 -3.90
CA ILE A 124 13.40 2.84 -3.63
C ILE A 124 12.66 2.89 -4.96
N ARG A 125 11.61 2.09 -5.06
CA ARG A 125 10.65 2.12 -6.18
C ARG A 125 9.30 2.63 -5.69
N ILE A 126 8.64 3.41 -6.52
CA ILE A 126 7.38 4.09 -6.22
C ILE A 126 6.37 3.75 -7.30
N GLN A 127 5.17 3.39 -6.87
CA GLN A 127 4.02 3.34 -7.75
C GLN A 127 2.89 4.19 -7.17
N ILE A 128 2.28 5.02 -8.02
CA ILE A 128 1.08 5.78 -7.68
C ILE A 128 -0.11 5.09 -8.33
N VAL A 129 -1.13 4.84 -7.52
CA VAL A 129 -2.39 4.20 -7.91
C VAL A 129 -3.48 5.26 -7.84
N PRO A 130 -3.81 5.93 -8.95
CA PRO A 130 -4.83 6.95 -8.97
C PRO A 130 -6.20 6.38 -8.57
N CYS A 131 -6.94 7.11 -7.75
CA CYS A 131 -8.33 6.78 -7.46
C CYS A 131 -9.10 8.03 -7.00
N GLU A 132 -10.41 7.92 -7.02
CA GLU A 132 -11.28 8.97 -6.52
C GLU A 132 -11.11 9.18 -5.01
N LYS A 133 -11.35 10.42 -4.57
CA LYS A 133 -11.16 10.83 -3.17
C LYS A 133 -12.00 10.02 -2.18
N ASN A 134 -13.19 9.60 -2.54
CA ASN A 134 -14.09 8.76 -1.73
C ASN A 134 -13.57 7.32 -1.58
N MET A 135 -12.73 6.83 -2.51
CA MET A 135 -12.15 5.48 -2.51
C MET A 135 -10.83 5.38 -1.76
N LEU A 136 -10.18 6.50 -1.45
CA LEU A 136 -8.83 6.54 -0.86
C LEU A 136 -8.68 5.63 0.36
N ASN A 137 -9.59 5.76 1.33
CA ASN A 137 -9.51 4.99 2.58
C ASN A 137 -9.65 3.49 2.37
N ASN A 138 -10.52 3.08 1.44
CA ASN A 138 -10.76 1.66 1.17
C ASN A 138 -9.57 1.06 0.40
N LEU A 139 -9.08 1.77 -0.63
CA LEU A 139 -7.94 1.33 -1.41
C LEU A 139 -6.66 1.25 -0.56
N GLU A 140 -6.41 2.24 0.31
CA GLU A 140 -5.26 2.19 1.23
C GLU A 140 -5.30 0.97 2.14
N LYS A 141 -6.46 0.67 2.75
CA LYS A 141 -6.63 -0.53 3.60
C LYS A 141 -6.39 -1.83 2.82
N ASP A 142 -6.97 -1.92 1.62
CA ASP A 142 -6.81 -3.10 0.77
C ASP A 142 -5.33 -3.29 0.38
N LEU A 143 -4.62 -2.21 0.01
CA LEU A 143 -3.20 -2.25 -0.31
C LEU A 143 -2.34 -2.62 0.91
N ILE A 144 -2.57 -2.01 2.07
CA ILE A 144 -1.83 -2.35 3.31
C ILE A 144 -2.00 -3.83 3.63
N SER A 145 -3.21 -4.37 3.48
CA SER A 145 -3.48 -5.79 3.69
C SER A 145 -2.81 -6.67 2.64
N ALA A 146 -2.88 -6.29 1.35
CA ALA A 146 -2.32 -7.05 0.24
C ALA A 146 -0.79 -7.17 0.31
N PHE A 147 -0.11 -6.12 0.78
CA PHE A 147 1.34 -6.06 0.92
C PHE A 147 1.85 -6.43 2.32
N SER A 148 0.96 -6.78 3.27
CA SER A 148 1.31 -6.99 4.69
C SER A 148 2.12 -5.82 5.27
N ALA A 149 1.78 -4.59 4.87
CA ALA A 149 2.59 -3.42 5.16
C ALA A 149 2.60 -3.03 6.66
N THR A 150 1.70 -3.59 7.47
CA THR A 150 1.74 -3.48 8.94
C THR A 150 2.93 -4.20 9.57
N ASP A 151 3.49 -5.17 8.87
CA ASP A 151 4.70 -5.90 9.29
C ASP A 151 5.98 -5.15 8.87
N SER A 152 5.83 -3.99 8.23
CA SER A 152 6.87 -3.10 7.74
C SER A 152 6.66 -1.66 8.25
N TYR A 153 6.58 -0.66 7.38
CA TYR A 153 6.57 0.75 7.78
C TYR A 153 5.19 1.35 8.07
N ASN A 154 4.12 0.60 7.86
CA ASN A 154 2.78 1.05 8.24
C ASN A 154 2.46 0.65 9.68
N LYS A 155 2.39 1.63 10.59
CA LYS A 155 2.05 1.40 12.01
C LYS A 155 0.56 1.10 12.25
N THR A 156 -0.30 1.29 11.24
CA THR A 156 -1.74 1.09 11.32
C THR A 156 -2.27 0.44 10.04
N ARG A 157 -3.45 -0.17 10.13
CA ARG A 157 -4.14 -0.78 8.98
C ARG A 157 -4.73 0.21 7.98
N GLY A 158 -4.42 1.49 8.10
CA GLY A 158 -4.91 2.56 7.20
C GLY A 158 -6.37 2.95 7.43
N GLY A 159 -6.86 3.86 6.60
CA GLY A 159 -8.25 4.30 6.60
C GLY A 159 -8.69 5.09 7.84
N GLY A 160 -7.76 5.59 8.63
CA GLY A 160 -8.02 6.42 9.79
C GLY A 160 -8.64 7.77 9.42
N LYS A 161 -9.58 8.27 10.25
CA LYS A 161 -10.02 9.66 10.14
C LYS A 161 -8.80 10.56 10.29
N ARG A 162 -8.54 11.43 9.30
CA ARG A 162 -7.55 12.49 9.45
C ARG A 162 -7.95 13.32 10.66
N ARG A 163 -7.06 13.46 11.64
CA ARG A 163 -7.16 14.57 12.58
C ARG A 163 -6.83 15.82 11.75
N CYS A 164 -7.85 16.66 11.56
CA CYS A 164 -7.68 17.99 10.98
C CYS A 164 -6.80 18.83 11.91
#